data_6a62b2d29f0f3f6984c21b8b52d37483
#
_entry.id   6a62b2d29f0f3f6984c21b8b52d37483
#
_cell.length_a   1.000
_cell.length_b   1.000
_cell.length_c   1.000
_cell.angle_alpha   90.00
_cell.angle_beta   90.00
_cell.angle_gamma   90.00
#
_symmetry.space_group_name_H-M   'P 1'
#
loop_
_entity.id
_entity.type
_entity.pdbx_description
1 polymer ?
#
loop_
_entity_poly.entity_id
_entity_poly.type
_entity_poly.pdbx_seq_one_letter_code
_entity_poly.pdbx_strand_id
1 'polypeptide(L)'
;DARPSVAVLPFENRSREADDAFFVDGIHDDILTQLSKVSALRVISRSSVEQFRDTKLPMKAIADQLGVTKILEGGVQRAGERVRINVQLIDAGSDAHLWAESYDRELTAVNIFAIQSEVAEAISEALKATLTPAELKSVNTVPTQNLQAWEAYQLGRHSMAPRTTEGLADAVEFLERAIALDPDFALA
;
A
#
# COMPACT_ATOMS: atom_id res chain seq x y z
N ASP A 1 -21.44 -2.61 11.15
CA ASP A 1 -20.85 -1.41 10.55
C ASP A 1 -21.38 -1.28 9.11
N ALA A 2 -22.10 -0.22 8.81
CA ALA A 2 -22.75 0.00 7.51
C ALA A 2 -21.80 0.62 6.46
N ARG A 3 -20.56 0.96 6.84
CA ARG A 3 -19.58 1.54 5.91
C ARG A 3 -19.17 0.54 4.84
N PRO A 4 -18.93 0.98 3.59
CA PRO A 4 -18.28 0.15 2.60
C PRO A 4 -16.97 -0.43 3.14
N SER A 5 -16.76 -1.73 2.91
CA SER A 5 -15.58 -2.42 3.44
C SER A 5 -14.69 -2.93 2.33
N VAL A 6 -13.38 -2.77 2.51
CA VAL A 6 -12.37 -3.22 1.56
C VAL A 6 -11.20 -3.90 2.27
N ALA A 7 -10.73 -4.98 1.69
CA ALA A 7 -9.46 -5.62 2.04
C ALA A 7 -8.45 -5.36 0.92
N VAL A 8 -7.29 -4.84 1.27
CA VAL A 8 -6.15 -4.67 0.35
C VAL A 8 -5.26 -5.89 0.52
N LEU A 9 -5.27 -6.81 -0.44
CA LEU A 9 -4.42 -8.00 -0.38
C LEU A 9 -2.94 -7.62 -0.59
N PRO A 10 -1.99 -8.42 -0.05
CA PRO A 10 -0.58 -8.24 -0.35
C PRO A 10 -0.33 -8.18 -1.86
N PHE A 11 0.41 -7.18 -2.31
CA PHE A 11 0.70 -7.00 -3.73
C PHE A 11 1.74 -8.01 -4.21
N GLU A 12 1.62 -8.41 -5.47
CA GLU A 12 2.59 -9.29 -6.13
C GLU A 12 3.86 -8.52 -6.49
N ASN A 13 5.02 -9.10 -6.18
CA ASN A 13 6.28 -8.62 -6.73
C ASN A 13 6.42 -9.12 -8.17
N ARG A 14 6.28 -8.22 -9.13
CA ARG A 14 6.46 -8.48 -10.58
C ARG A 14 7.80 -7.99 -11.09
N SER A 15 8.69 -7.53 -10.20
CA SER A 15 10.06 -7.18 -10.52
C SER A 15 10.88 -8.42 -10.83
N ARG A 16 12.04 -8.24 -11.51
CA ARG A 16 12.98 -9.34 -11.78
C ARG A 16 13.76 -9.75 -10.54
N GLU A 17 13.95 -8.80 -9.61
CA GLU A 17 14.73 -8.99 -8.39
C GLU A 17 13.80 -9.35 -7.23
N ALA A 18 14.11 -10.47 -6.56
CA ALA A 18 13.38 -10.88 -5.37
C ALA A 18 13.57 -9.88 -4.21
N ASP A 19 14.72 -9.21 -4.19
CA ASP A 19 15.09 -8.21 -3.17
C ASP A 19 14.21 -6.95 -3.21
N ASP A 20 13.41 -6.76 -4.26
CA ASP A 20 12.41 -5.69 -4.32
C ASP A 20 11.17 -5.95 -3.44
N ALA A 21 11.10 -7.05 -2.71
CA ALA A 21 9.94 -7.38 -1.86
C ALA A 21 9.61 -6.27 -0.85
N PHE A 22 10.63 -5.66 -0.21
CA PHE A 22 10.41 -4.55 0.72
C PHE A 22 9.76 -3.33 0.05
N PHE A 23 10.12 -3.08 -1.22
CA PHE A 23 9.57 -1.99 -2.01
C PHE A 23 8.10 -2.23 -2.33
N VAL A 24 7.74 -3.45 -2.73
CA VAL A 24 6.36 -3.86 -3.02
C VAL A 24 5.50 -3.80 -1.75
N ASP A 25 6.02 -4.35 -0.65
CA ASP A 25 5.36 -4.32 0.66
C ASP A 25 5.16 -2.88 1.16
N GLY A 26 6.15 -2.00 0.92
CA GLY A 26 6.06 -0.59 1.26
C GLY A 26 4.91 0.12 0.52
N ILE A 27 4.79 -0.09 -0.78
CA ILE A 27 3.70 0.47 -1.59
C ILE A 27 2.34 -0.06 -1.13
N HIS A 28 2.23 -1.36 -0.87
CA HIS A 28 1.01 -1.98 -0.33
C HIS A 28 0.59 -1.32 1.00
N ASP A 29 1.53 -1.20 1.93
CA ASP A 29 1.29 -0.63 3.26
C ASP A 29 0.87 0.84 3.19
N ASP A 30 1.51 1.59 2.31
CA ASP A 30 1.21 3.00 2.14
C ASP A 30 -0.19 3.20 1.53
N ILE A 31 -0.59 2.41 0.53
CA ILE A 31 -1.95 2.42 -0.02
C ILE A 31 -2.98 2.04 1.05
N LEU A 32 -2.72 1.00 1.84
CA LEU A 32 -3.57 0.61 2.95
C LEU A 32 -3.71 1.75 3.98
N THR A 33 -2.60 2.42 4.28
CA THR A 33 -2.56 3.58 5.19
C THR A 33 -3.37 4.74 4.63
N GLN A 34 -3.23 5.06 3.34
CA GLN A 34 -4.00 6.13 2.70
C GLN A 34 -5.51 5.85 2.74
N LEU A 35 -5.93 4.64 2.40
CA LEU A 35 -7.34 4.24 2.48
C LEU A 35 -7.87 4.29 3.92
N SER A 36 -7.04 3.97 4.92
CA SER A 36 -7.42 4.01 6.34
C SER A 36 -7.66 5.44 6.87
N LYS A 37 -7.20 6.48 6.16
CA LYS A 37 -7.50 7.88 6.48
C LYS A 37 -8.92 8.29 6.12
N VAL A 38 -9.62 7.51 5.29
CA VAL A 38 -10.97 7.78 4.83
C VAL A 38 -11.96 7.18 5.84
N SER A 39 -12.52 8.02 6.71
CA SER A 39 -13.39 7.58 7.81
C SER A 39 -14.68 6.89 7.33
N ALA A 40 -15.13 7.22 6.12
CA ALA A 40 -16.29 6.59 5.47
C ALA A 40 -16.02 5.16 4.97
N LEU A 41 -14.77 4.66 5.00
CA LEU A 41 -14.39 3.29 4.65
C LEU A 41 -14.07 2.46 5.89
N ARG A 42 -14.34 1.17 5.80
CA ARG A 42 -13.82 0.16 6.73
C ARG A 42 -12.72 -0.63 6.02
N VAL A 43 -11.48 -0.34 6.34
CA VAL A 43 -10.29 -1.00 5.77
C VAL A 43 -9.81 -2.10 6.70
N ILE A 44 -9.56 -3.29 6.15
CA ILE A 44 -9.05 -4.43 6.92
C ILE A 44 -7.56 -4.25 7.21
N SER A 45 -7.15 -4.61 8.44
CA SER A 45 -5.76 -4.45 8.87
C SER A 45 -4.78 -5.31 8.05
N ARG A 46 -3.53 -4.83 7.92
CA ARG A 46 -2.44 -5.57 7.29
C ARG A 46 -2.29 -6.99 7.83
N SER A 47 -2.28 -7.15 9.15
CA SER A 47 -2.08 -8.46 9.78
C SER A 47 -3.16 -9.48 9.41
N SER A 48 -4.38 -9.02 9.16
CA SER A 48 -5.47 -9.91 8.74
C SER A 48 -5.37 -10.33 7.28
N VAL A 49 -4.82 -9.49 6.41
CA VAL A 49 -4.67 -9.80 4.98
C VAL A 49 -3.38 -10.55 4.66
N GLU A 50 -2.35 -10.46 5.52
CA GLU A 50 -1.05 -11.07 5.28
C GLU A 50 -1.11 -12.60 5.10
N GLN A 51 -2.05 -13.28 5.76
CA GLN A 51 -2.25 -14.73 5.60
C GLN A 51 -2.70 -15.13 4.19
N PHE A 52 -3.12 -14.18 3.37
CA PHE A 52 -3.55 -14.43 1.99
C PHE A 52 -2.45 -14.11 0.96
N ARG A 53 -1.21 -13.86 1.39
CA ARG A 53 -0.06 -13.74 0.49
C ARG A 53 0.08 -15.03 -0.31
N ASP A 54 0.20 -14.91 -1.62
CA ASP A 54 0.33 -16.02 -2.57
C ASP A 54 -0.80 -17.08 -2.50
N THR A 55 -1.94 -16.69 -1.95
CA THR A 55 -3.09 -17.60 -1.85
C THR A 55 -3.68 -17.92 -3.22
N LYS A 56 -4.25 -19.13 -3.35
CA LYS A 56 -5.03 -19.58 -4.52
C LYS A 56 -6.52 -19.65 -4.21
N LEU A 57 -6.94 -19.12 -3.07
CA LEU A 57 -8.35 -19.11 -2.71
C LEU A 57 -9.14 -18.20 -3.65
N PRO A 58 -10.39 -18.56 -3.99
CA PRO A 58 -11.27 -17.66 -4.73
C PRO A 58 -11.53 -16.36 -3.94
N MET A 59 -11.68 -15.23 -4.63
CA MET A 59 -11.92 -13.91 -4.02
C MET A 59 -13.10 -13.92 -3.04
N LYS A 60 -14.18 -14.64 -3.39
CA LYS A 60 -15.32 -14.81 -2.49
C LYS A 60 -14.94 -15.45 -1.17
N ALA A 61 -14.12 -16.49 -1.17
CA ALA A 61 -13.72 -17.18 0.06
C ALA A 61 -12.84 -16.29 0.96
N ILE A 62 -11.96 -15.50 0.35
CA ILE A 62 -11.14 -14.50 1.06
C ILE A 62 -12.05 -13.44 1.69
N ALA A 63 -12.97 -12.89 0.92
CA ALA A 63 -13.90 -11.86 1.36
C ALA A 63 -14.80 -12.35 2.52
N ASP A 64 -15.31 -13.57 2.43
CA ASP A 64 -16.13 -14.19 3.48
C ASP A 64 -15.33 -14.33 4.78
N GLN A 65 -14.04 -14.76 4.71
CA GLN A 65 -13.17 -14.88 5.89
C GLN A 65 -12.83 -13.52 6.52
N LEU A 66 -12.64 -12.47 5.70
CA LEU A 66 -12.32 -11.12 6.17
C LEU A 66 -13.56 -10.30 6.52
N GLY A 67 -14.75 -10.79 6.20
CA GLY A 67 -16.01 -10.08 6.42
C GLY A 67 -16.10 -8.79 5.60
N VAL A 68 -15.66 -8.82 4.34
CA VAL A 68 -15.71 -7.69 3.39
C VAL A 68 -16.49 -8.07 2.14
N THR A 69 -16.88 -7.05 1.37
CA THR A 69 -17.54 -7.24 0.09
C THR A 69 -16.66 -6.88 -1.10
N LYS A 70 -15.58 -6.14 -0.85
CA LYS A 70 -14.66 -5.65 -1.88
C LYS A 70 -13.24 -6.03 -1.54
N ILE A 71 -12.49 -6.39 -2.58
CA ILE A 71 -11.06 -6.72 -2.49
C ILE A 71 -10.31 -5.82 -3.45
N LEU A 72 -9.24 -5.20 -2.95
CA LEU A 72 -8.23 -4.52 -3.75
C LEU A 72 -7.03 -5.45 -3.86
N GLU A 73 -6.64 -5.76 -5.08
CA GLU A 73 -5.42 -6.51 -5.37
C GLU A 73 -4.55 -5.76 -6.35
N GLY A 74 -3.28 -6.13 -6.44
CA GLY A 74 -2.37 -5.46 -7.34
C GLY A 74 -1.01 -6.12 -7.44
N GLY A 75 -0.17 -5.53 -8.26
CA GLY A 75 1.21 -5.93 -8.43
C GLY A 75 2.10 -4.75 -8.75
N VAL A 76 3.33 -4.83 -8.32
CA VAL A 76 4.34 -3.79 -8.50
C VAL A 76 5.51 -4.38 -9.26
N GLN A 77 5.96 -3.66 -10.28
CA GLN A 77 7.16 -3.96 -11.05
C GLN A 77 8.10 -2.76 -10.99
N ARG A 78 9.29 -2.99 -10.48
CA ARG A 78 10.41 -2.07 -10.61
C ARG A 78 11.29 -2.49 -11.78
N ALA A 79 11.65 -1.55 -12.64
CA ALA A 79 12.51 -1.81 -13.80
C ALA A 79 13.41 -0.58 -14.05
N GLY A 80 14.62 -0.61 -13.52
CA GLY A 80 15.56 0.53 -13.57
C GLY A 80 14.95 1.76 -12.92
N GLU A 81 14.82 2.85 -13.68
CA GLU A 81 14.27 4.13 -13.22
C GLU A 81 12.75 4.25 -13.41
N ARG A 82 12.05 3.14 -13.62
CA ARG A 82 10.59 3.13 -13.79
C ARG A 82 9.93 2.20 -12.78
N VAL A 83 8.74 2.59 -12.39
CA VAL A 83 7.82 1.78 -11.59
C VAL A 83 6.50 1.61 -12.34
N ARG A 84 6.02 0.37 -12.39
CA ARG A 84 4.67 0.05 -12.86
C ARG A 84 3.89 -0.56 -11.72
N ILE A 85 2.71 0.01 -11.46
CA ILE A 85 1.79 -0.45 -10.42
C ILE A 85 0.45 -0.72 -11.10
N ASN A 86 -0.01 -1.97 -11.02
CA ASN A 86 -1.34 -2.36 -11.48
C ASN A 86 -2.20 -2.58 -10.25
N VAL A 87 -3.38 -1.99 -10.22
CA VAL A 87 -4.31 -2.10 -9.08
C VAL A 87 -5.70 -2.32 -9.62
N GLN A 88 -6.47 -3.19 -8.95
CA GLN A 88 -7.85 -3.45 -9.33
C GLN A 88 -8.73 -3.68 -8.10
N LEU A 89 -9.93 -3.13 -8.15
CA LEU A 89 -10.98 -3.29 -7.15
C LEU A 89 -12.02 -4.29 -7.67
N ILE A 90 -12.25 -5.35 -6.91
CA ILE A 90 -13.12 -6.46 -7.28
C ILE A 90 -14.31 -6.52 -6.32
N ASP A 91 -15.51 -6.68 -6.86
CA ASP A 91 -16.67 -7.14 -6.11
C ASP A 91 -16.55 -8.64 -5.87
N ALA A 92 -16.28 -9.04 -4.63
CA ALA A 92 -16.01 -10.44 -4.31
C ALA A 92 -17.24 -11.36 -4.44
N GLY A 93 -18.45 -10.79 -4.43
CA GLY A 93 -19.70 -11.55 -4.60
C GLY A 93 -19.96 -11.96 -6.04
N SER A 94 -19.66 -11.08 -6.99
CA SER A 94 -19.89 -11.28 -8.43
C SER A 94 -18.62 -11.57 -9.23
N ASP A 95 -17.44 -11.48 -8.61
CA ASP A 95 -16.13 -11.57 -9.24
C ASP A 95 -15.95 -10.53 -10.38
N ALA A 96 -16.63 -9.39 -10.26
CA ALA A 96 -16.61 -8.33 -11.25
C ALA A 96 -15.62 -7.23 -10.87
N HIS A 97 -14.85 -6.77 -11.85
CA HIS A 97 -13.99 -5.59 -11.67
C HIS A 97 -14.85 -4.34 -11.59
N LEU A 98 -14.77 -3.62 -10.48
CA LEU A 98 -15.41 -2.32 -10.28
C LEU A 98 -14.54 -1.18 -10.79
N TRP A 99 -13.23 -1.35 -10.69
CA TRP A 99 -12.24 -0.39 -11.15
C TRP A 99 -10.89 -1.12 -11.35
N ALA A 100 -10.13 -0.68 -12.34
CA ALA A 100 -8.77 -1.16 -12.58
C ALA A 100 -7.95 -0.06 -13.24
N GLU A 101 -6.70 0.13 -12.82
CA GLU A 101 -5.79 1.13 -13.36
C GLU A 101 -4.36 0.60 -13.38
N SER A 102 -3.57 1.10 -14.33
CA SER A 102 -2.15 0.83 -14.51
C SER A 102 -1.37 2.13 -14.51
N TYR A 103 -0.53 2.30 -13.52
CA TYR A 103 0.39 3.43 -13.42
C TYR A 103 1.77 3.00 -13.92
N ASP A 104 2.31 3.72 -14.89
CA ASP A 104 3.68 3.52 -15.40
C ASP A 104 4.39 4.87 -15.38
N ARG A 105 5.26 5.08 -14.38
CA ARG A 105 5.89 6.37 -14.11
C ARG A 105 7.38 6.22 -13.85
N GLU A 106 8.08 7.35 -13.90
CA GLU A 106 9.44 7.46 -13.41
C GLU A 106 9.48 7.15 -11.91
N LEU A 107 10.50 6.40 -11.48
CA LEU A 107 10.70 6.00 -10.09
C LEU A 107 11.21 7.17 -9.27
N THR A 108 10.30 7.96 -8.73
CA THR A 108 10.55 9.06 -7.80
C THR A 108 9.62 8.96 -6.61
N ALA A 109 10.03 9.48 -5.46
CA ALA A 109 9.16 9.51 -4.27
C ALA A 109 7.84 10.25 -4.56
N VAL A 110 7.90 11.38 -5.27
CA VAL A 110 6.72 12.17 -5.64
C VAL A 110 5.73 11.36 -6.47
N ASN A 111 6.22 10.60 -7.47
CA ASN A 111 5.36 9.76 -8.30
C ASN A 111 4.75 8.60 -7.51
N ILE A 112 5.51 7.98 -6.59
CA ILE A 112 5.01 6.92 -5.72
C ILE A 112 3.87 7.45 -4.85
N PHE A 113 4.05 8.57 -4.16
CA PHE A 113 3.01 9.16 -3.34
C PHE A 113 1.81 9.65 -4.15
N ALA A 114 2.03 10.20 -5.36
CA ALA A 114 0.93 10.58 -6.25
C ALA A 114 0.07 9.37 -6.64
N ILE A 115 0.68 8.23 -6.99
CA ILE A 115 -0.05 7.00 -7.30
C ILE A 115 -0.87 6.52 -6.08
N GLN A 116 -0.28 6.53 -4.89
CA GLN A 116 -0.97 6.12 -3.66
C GLN A 116 -2.19 7.00 -3.38
N SER A 117 -2.08 8.31 -3.58
CA SER A 117 -3.18 9.26 -3.42
C SER A 117 -4.28 9.03 -4.46
N GLU A 118 -3.90 8.88 -5.74
CA GLU A 118 -4.83 8.62 -6.84
C GLU A 118 -5.60 7.31 -6.64
N VAL A 119 -4.93 6.25 -6.16
CA VAL A 119 -5.58 4.98 -5.81
C VAL A 119 -6.59 5.19 -4.68
N ALA A 120 -6.22 5.90 -3.61
CA ALA A 120 -7.12 6.12 -2.48
C ALA A 120 -8.36 6.93 -2.87
N GLU A 121 -8.20 7.95 -3.71
CA GLU A 121 -9.31 8.76 -4.24
C GLU A 121 -10.22 7.92 -5.15
N ALA A 122 -9.64 7.19 -6.10
CA ALA A 122 -10.40 6.34 -7.03
C ALA A 122 -11.20 5.24 -6.31
N ILE A 123 -10.61 4.59 -5.30
CA ILE A 123 -11.31 3.58 -4.49
C ILE A 123 -12.43 4.22 -3.67
N SER A 124 -12.20 5.39 -3.09
CA SER A 124 -13.23 6.11 -2.35
C SER A 124 -14.41 6.47 -3.25
N GLU A 125 -14.15 6.95 -4.47
CA GLU A 125 -15.19 7.25 -5.46
C GLU A 125 -15.95 5.98 -5.88
N ALA A 126 -15.25 4.90 -6.24
CA ALA A 126 -15.84 3.63 -6.64
C ALA A 126 -16.74 3.02 -5.54
N LEU A 127 -16.39 3.23 -4.28
CA LEU A 127 -17.14 2.78 -3.11
C LEU A 127 -18.15 3.83 -2.61
N LYS A 128 -18.28 4.96 -3.28
CA LYS A 128 -19.16 6.08 -2.89
C LYS A 128 -18.89 6.58 -1.46
N ALA A 129 -17.64 6.50 -1.04
CA ALA A 129 -17.16 7.03 0.22
C ALA A 129 -16.70 8.49 0.02
N THR A 130 -17.35 9.41 0.71
CA THR A 130 -17.02 10.84 0.58
C THR A 130 -15.83 11.19 1.45
N LEU A 131 -14.80 11.80 0.85
CA LEU A 131 -13.68 12.37 1.60
C LEU A 131 -14.03 13.78 2.08
N THR A 132 -13.75 14.06 3.34
CA THR A 132 -13.77 15.44 3.85
C THR A 132 -12.57 16.23 3.30
N PRO A 133 -12.62 17.59 3.29
CA PRO A 133 -11.47 18.40 2.87
C PRO A 133 -10.19 18.12 3.67
N ALA A 134 -10.31 17.77 4.95
CA ALA A 134 -9.17 17.41 5.79
C ALA A 134 -8.57 16.06 5.39
N GLU A 135 -9.40 15.05 5.11
CA GLU A 135 -8.96 13.74 4.64
C GLU A 135 -8.30 13.86 3.26
N LEU A 136 -8.89 14.61 2.33
CA LEU A 136 -8.32 14.86 1.00
C LEU A 136 -6.93 15.50 1.10
N LYS A 137 -6.77 16.49 1.98
CA LYS A 137 -5.45 17.09 2.26
C LYS A 137 -4.47 16.06 2.82
N SER A 138 -4.93 15.23 3.76
CA SER A 138 -4.09 14.19 4.39
C SER A 138 -3.65 13.10 3.42
N VAL A 139 -4.55 12.66 2.53
CA VAL A 139 -4.27 11.68 1.48
C VAL A 139 -3.24 12.22 0.49
N ASN A 140 -3.31 13.51 0.14
CA ASN A 140 -2.43 14.16 -0.83
C ASN A 140 -1.13 14.72 -0.21
N THR A 141 -0.85 14.45 1.06
CA THR A 141 0.41 14.89 1.67
C THR A 141 1.56 14.01 1.18
N VAL A 142 2.63 14.64 0.70
CA VAL A 142 3.89 13.99 0.30
C VAL A 142 4.85 14.04 1.50
N PRO A 143 5.13 12.91 2.17
CA PRO A 143 5.94 12.88 3.39
C PRO A 143 7.43 13.18 3.16
N THR A 144 7.94 12.83 2.00
CA THR A 144 9.32 13.10 1.56
C THR A 144 9.40 13.19 0.04
N GLN A 145 10.31 13.99 -0.48
CA GLN A 145 10.65 14.01 -1.91
C GLN A 145 11.92 13.19 -2.22
N ASN A 146 12.57 12.68 -1.18
CA ASN A 146 13.79 11.88 -1.31
C ASN A 146 13.46 10.38 -1.41
N LEU A 147 13.63 9.81 -2.60
CA LEU A 147 13.37 8.38 -2.84
C LEU A 147 14.23 7.48 -1.93
N GLN A 148 15.52 7.82 -1.73
CA GLN A 148 16.40 7.02 -0.90
C GLN A 148 15.99 7.06 0.58
N ALA A 149 15.47 8.19 1.06
CA ALA A 149 14.91 8.30 2.42
C ALA A 149 13.67 7.41 2.57
N TRP A 150 12.76 7.45 1.58
CA TRP A 150 11.58 6.57 1.57
C TRP A 150 11.97 5.09 1.50
N GLU A 151 12.91 4.70 0.63
CA GLU A 151 13.40 3.30 0.55
C GLU A 151 14.04 2.84 1.88
N ALA A 152 14.87 3.67 2.50
CA ALA A 152 15.45 3.37 3.80
C ALA A 152 14.38 3.18 4.90
N TYR A 153 13.35 4.04 4.91
CA TYR A 153 12.21 3.90 5.79
C TYR A 153 11.46 2.57 5.57
N GLN A 154 11.21 2.18 4.32
CA GLN A 154 10.55 0.91 4.01
C GLN A 154 11.39 -0.31 4.40
N LEU A 155 12.72 -0.25 4.21
CA LEU A 155 13.65 -1.28 4.70
C LEU A 155 13.58 -1.41 6.23
N GLY A 156 13.57 -0.29 6.95
CA GLY A 156 13.42 -0.31 8.40
C GLY A 156 12.11 -0.97 8.85
N ARG A 157 10.99 -0.64 8.21
CA ARG A 157 9.70 -1.28 8.49
C ARG A 157 9.70 -2.77 8.18
N HIS A 158 10.31 -3.15 7.06
CA HIS A 158 10.42 -4.56 6.66
C HIS A 158 11.25 -5.36 7.67
N SER A 159 12.38 -4.80 8.14
CA SER A 159 13.25 -5.44 9.13
C SER A 159 12.57 -5.62 10.49
N MET A 160 11.63 -4.75 10.87
CA MET A 160 10.84 -4.92 12.11
C MET A 160 9.82 -6.06 12.05
N ALA A 161 9.39 -6.50 10.87
CA ALA A 161 8.29 -7.44 10.72
C ALA A 161 8.53 -8.80 11.42
N PRO A 162 9.73 -9.42 11.38
CA PRO A 162 10.01 -10.67 12.08
C PRO A 162 10.07 -10.55 13.60
N ARG A 163 10.15 -9.32 14.16
CA ARG A 163 10.27 -9.04 15.61
C ARG A 163 11.44 -9.75 16.28
N THR A 164 12.55 -9.93 15.58
CA THR A 164 13.81 -10.47 16.12
C THR A 164 14.70 -9.34 16.64
N THR A 165 15.62 -9.66 17.56
CA THR A 165 16.58 -8.67 18.07
C THR A 165 17.45 -8.10 16.94
N GLU A 166 17.90 -8.94 16.01
CA GLU A 166 18.66 -8.55 14.84
C GLU A 166 17.84 -7.64 13.92
N GLY A 167 16.62 -8.04 13.55
CA GLY A 167 15.74 -7.22 12.72
C GLY A 167 15.37 -5.87 13.34
N LEU A 168 15.30 -5.78 14.67
CA LEU A 168 15.10 -4.50 15.36
C LEU A 168 16.35 -3.62 15.30
N ALA A 169 17.55 -4.20 15.39
CA ALA A 169 18.80 -3.45 15.24
C ALA A 169 18.95 -2.91 13.81
N ASP A 170 18.71 -3.74 12.81
CA ASP A 170 18.72 -3.34 11.39
C ASP A 170 17.70 -2.24 11.12
N ALA A 171 16.51 -2.35 11.71
CA ALA A 171 15.46 -1.35 11.56
C ALA A 171 15.90 0.04 12.09
N VAL A 172 16.56 0.09 13.23
CA VAL A 172 17.10 1.35 13.80
C VAL A 172 18.10 1.97 12.82
N GLU A 173 19.04 1.17 12.28
CA GLU A 173 20.04 1.67 11.33
C GLU A 173 19.39 2.26 10.06
N PHE A 174 18.40 1.55 9.50
CA PHE A 174 17.68 2.03 8.31
C PHE A 174 16.85 3.29 8.58
N LEU A 175 16.19 3.38 9.73
CA LEU A 175 15.40 4.58 10.09
C LEU A 175 16.32 5.78 10.37
N GLU A 176 17.44 5.59 11.06
CA GLU A 176 18.46 6.65 11.24
C GLU A 176 19.00 7.13 9.89
N ARG A 177 19.22 6.21 8.93
CA ARG A 177 19.61 6.55 7.57
C ARG A 177 18.55 7.37 6.85
N ALA A 178 17.26 7.01 7.00
CA ALA A 178 16.15 7.76 6.41
C ALA A 178 16.12 9.20 6.94
N ILE A 179 16.27 9.40 8.25
CA ILE A 179 16.35 10.72 8.89
C ILE A 179 17.57 11.50 8.43
N ALA A 180 18.72 10.84 8.27
CA ALA A 180 19.94 11.49 7.76
C ALA A 180 19.80 11.97 6.31
N LEU A 181 19.05 11.24 5.48
CA LEU A 181 18.78 11.57 4.08
C LEU A 181 17.72 12.67 3.91
N ASP A 182 16.76 12.72 4.81
CA ASP A 182 15.71 13.74 4.86
C ASP A 182 15.30 14.00 6.31
N PRO A 183 15.88 15.03 6.97
CA PRO A 183 15.56 15.36 8.36
C PRO A 183 14.12 15.80 8.60
N ASP A 184 13.40 16.22 7.56
CA ASP A 184 11.99 16.63 7.64
C ASP A 184 11.02 15.46 7.42
N PHE A 185 11.54 14.26 7.16
CA PHE A 185 10.74 13.05 6.97
C PHE A 185 10.16 12.54 8.31
N ALA A 186 9.06 13.11 8.73
CA ALA A 186 8.44 12.87 10.04
C ALA A 186 7.94 11.43 10.28
N LEU A 187 7.91 10.56 9.26
CA LEU A 187 7.53 9.14 9.41
C LEU A 187 8.71 8.25 9.80
N ALA A 188 9.93 8.67 9.54
CA ALA A 188 11.15 7.95 9.89
C ALA A 188 11.57 8.24 11.35
#